data_ea74870cc3ae82ea7e3b9cf3a1d6248b
#
_entry.id   ea74870cc3ae82ea7e3b9cf3a1d6248b
#
_cell.length_a   1.000
_cell.length_b   1.000
_cell.length_c   1.000
_cell.angle_alpha   90.00
_cell.angle_beta   90.00
_cell.angle_gamma   90.00
#
_symmetry.space_group_name_H-M   'P 1'
#
loop_
_entity.id
_entity.type
_entity.pdbx_description
1 polymer ?
#
loop_
_entity_poly.entity_id
_entity_poly.type
_entity_poly.pdbx_seq_one_letter_code
_entity_poly.pdbx_strand_id
1 'polypeptide(L)'
;MPGPYYVREKDLWNDVLQMYADGVFPKTLADNMKKMTKRIVGSRRFDSCSELLREEMLSRAFSHVCVALWEKKFNPKHGSRVYSWASRVILNECLKAIEEDQRRVKRFHDYAQAHSLVAAVEVVKNDI
;
A
#
# COMPACT_ATOMS: atom_id res chain seq x y z
N MET A 1 -8.34 2.84 -26.65
CA MET A 1 -7.14 3.56 -26.23
C MET A 1 -6.80 3.21 -24.79
N PRO A 2 -5.55 2.89 -24.47
CA PRO A 2 -5.17 2.68 -23.08
C PRO A 2 -5.29 3.96 -22.27
N GLY A 3 -5.71 3.84 -21.00
CA GLY A 3 -5.84 4.97 -20.09
C GLY A 3 -4.48 5.47 -19.58
N PRO A 4 -4.47 6.57 -18.78
CA PRO A 4 -3.23 7.20 -18.33
C PRO A 4 -2.40 6.30 -17.39
N TYR A 5 -3.01 5.25 -16.82
CA TYR A 5 -2.33 4.31 -15.93
C TYR A 5 -2.05 2.97 -16.61
N TYR A 6 -2.11 2.94 -17.95
CA TYR A 6 -1.80 1.72 -18.70
C TYR A 6 -0.31 1.41 -18.66
N VAL A 7 0.00 0.16 -18.35
CA VAL A 7 1.38 -0.33 -18.23
C VAL A 7 1.51 -1.63 -19.03
N ARG A 8 2.55 -1.71 -19.86
CA ARG A 8 2.78 -2.88 -20.72
C ARG A 8 3.71 -3.86 -20.03
N GLU A 9 3.34 -5.13 -20.03
CA GLU A 9 4.15 -6.19 -19.44
C GLU A 9 5.56 -6.27 -20.05
N LYS A 10 5.64 -6.10 -21.36
CA LYS A 10 6.94 -6.14 -22.07
C LYS A 10 7.90 -5.09 -21.53
N ASP A 11 7.41 -3.88 -21.27
CA ASP A 11 8.25 -2.79 -20.75
C ASP A 11 8.72 -3.11 -19.33
N LEU A 12 7.82 -3.62 -18.51
CA LEU A 12 8.16 -4.01 -17.12
C LEU A 12 9.21 -5.13 -17.12
N TRP A 13 9.00 -6.13 -17.94
CA TRP A 13 9.91 -7.27 -18.04
C TRP A 13 11.32 -6.84 -18.44
N ASN A 14 11.42 -6.03 -19.49
CA ASN A 14 12.71 -5.55 -19.98
C ASN A 14 13.42 -4.69 -18.94
N ASP A 15 12.69 -3.81 -18.26
CA ASP A 15 13.27 -2.95 -17.22
C ASP A 15 13.77 -3.76 -16.03
N VAL A 16 13.01 -4.76 -15.60
CA VAL A 16 13.41 -5.62 -14.47
C VAL A 16 14.68 -6.41 -14.83
N LEU A 17 14.72 -7.02 -16.01
CA LEU A 17 15.91 -7.76 -16.44
C LEU A 17 17.13 -6.86 -16.55
N GLN A 18 16.95 -5.66 -17.09
CA GLN A 18 18.04 -4.69 -17.18
C GLN A 18 18.55 -4.29 -15.81
N MET A 19 17.64 -4.00 -14.89
CA MET A 19 17.99 -3.64 -13.50
C MET A 19 18.77 -4.76 -12.81
N TYR A 20 18.33 -6.00 -13.00
CA TYR A 20 18.99 -7.16 -12.40
C TYR A 20 20.40 -7.38 -12.98
N ALA A 21 20.61 -6.98 -14.25
CA ALA A 21 21.89 -7.11 -14.91
C ALA A 21 22.86 -6.00 -14.53
N ASP A 22 22.43 -4.74 -14.51
CA ASP A 22 23.33 -3.60 -14.34
C ASP A 22 23.27 -2.91 -12.96
N GLY A 23 22.30 -3.29 -12.11
CA GLY A 23 22.22 -2.77 -10.75
C GLY A 23 21.70 -1.34 -10.64
N VAL A 24 21.07 -0.83 -11.70
CA VAL A 24 20.49 0.53 -11.70
C VAL A 24 18.98 0.42 -11.83
N PHE A 25 18.24 1.12 -10.95
CA PHE A 25 16.78 1.13 -11.01
C PHE A 25 16.32 2.06 -12.14
N PRO A 26 15.68 1.55 -13.21
CA PRO A 26 15.26 2.39 -14.33
C PRO A 26 14.16 3.36 -13.89
N LYS A 27 14.26 4.61 -14.38
CA LYS A 27 13.23 5.61 -14.14
C LYS A 27 11.87 5.18 -14.71
N THR A 28 11.88 4.56 -15.88
CA THR A 28 10.66 4.05 -16.52
C THR A 28 9.98 2.99 -15.67
N LEU A 29 10.75 2.15 -14.98
CA LEU A 29 10.19 1.15 -14.05
C LEU A 29 9.54 1.84 -12.85
N ALA A 30 10.20 2.83 -12.27
CA ALA A 30 9.63 3.60 -11.16
C ALA A 30 8.33 4.30 -11.58
N ASP A 31 8.31 4.92 -12.75
CA ASP A 31 7.11 5.59 -13.28
C ASP A 31 5.97 4.59 -13.47
N ASN A 32 6.27 3.40 -13.98
CA ASN A 32 5.27 2.36 -14.18
C ASN A 32 4.74 1.80 -12.84
N MET A 33 5.60 1.63 -11.85
CA MET A 33 5.16 1.21 -10.51
C MET A 33 4.25 2.26 -9.89
N LYS A 34 4.55 3.53 -10.09
CA LYS A 34 3.70 4.62 -9.62
C LYS A 34 2.33 4.60 -10.28
N LYS A 35 2.28 4.39 -11.60
CA LYS A 35 1.01 4.27 -12.34
C LYS A 35 0.17 3.11 -11.83
N MET A 36 0.78 1.95 -11.62
CA MET A 36 0.10 0.76 -11.11
C MET A 36 -0.45 1.01 -9.70
N THR A 37 0.34 1.62 -8.83
CA THR A 37 -0.08 1.94 -7.46
C THR A 37 -1.27 2.88 -7.46
N LYS A 38 -1.23 3.95 -8.25
CA LYS A 38 -2.35 4.90 -8.37
C LYS A 38 -3.62 4.23 -8.88
N ARG A 39 -3.49 3.33 -9.86
CA ARG A 39 -4.63 2.59 -10.39
C ARG A 39 -5.28 1.71 -9.33
N ILE A 40 -4.49 0.98 -8.57
CA ILE A 40 -5.00 0.07 -7.53
C ILE A 40 -5.65 0.85 -6.40
N VAL A 41 -4.97 1.87 -5.88
CA VAL A 41 -5.51 2.69 -4.77
C VAL A 41 -6.75 3.46 -5.19
N GLY A 42 -6.82 3.90 -6.45
CA GLY A 42 -7.98 4.60 -6.98
C GLY A 42 -9.13 3.70 -7.42
N SER A 43 -9.01 2.38 -7.25
CA SER A 43 -10.07 1.44 -7.63
C SER A 43 -11.25 1.51 -6.66
N ARG A 44 -12.42 1.00 -7.10
CA ARG A 44 -13.63 0.97 -6.29
C ARG A 44 -13.47 0.23 -4.97
N ARG A 45 -12.55 -0.71 -4.92
CA ARG A 45 -12.27 -1.50 -3.72
C ARG A 45 -11.99 -0.61 -2.50
N PHE A 46 -11.41 0.58 -2.73
CA PHE A 46 -10.97 1.48 -1.67
C PHE A 46 -11.78 2.77 -1.60
N ASP A 47 -12.98 2.79 -2.19
CA ASP A 47 -13.85 3.99 -2.18
C ASP A 47 -14.23 4.44 -0.78
N SER A 48 -14.37 3.50 0.16
CA SER A 48 -14.73 3.80 1.54
C SER A 48 -13.56 4.30 2.40
N CYS A 49 -12.34 4.24 1.87
CA CYS A 49 -11.17 4.71 2.59
C CYS A 49 -11.10 6.23 2.56
N SER A 50 -10.65 6.84 3.66
CA SER A 50 -10.43 8.28 3.72
C SER A 50 -9.33 8.69 2.75
N GLU A 51 -9.32 9.96 2.37
CA GLU A 51 -8.27 10.51 1.51
C GLU A 51 -6.89 10.37 2.15
N LEU A 52 -6.81 10.63 3.45
CA LEU A 52 -5.55 10.49 4.19
C LEU A 52 -5.03 9.05 4.17
N LEU A 53 -5.92 8.08 4.38
CA LEU A 53 -5.55 6.66 4.32
C LEU A 53 -5.09 6.27 2.90
N ARG A 54 -5.77 6.77 1.87
CA ARG A 54 -5.36 6.49 0.48
C ARG A 54 -3.99 7.07 0.16
N GLU A 55 -3.68 8.26 0.66
CA GLU A 55 -2.34 8.85 0.51
C GLU A 55 -1.27 7.98 1.17
N GLU A 56 -1.54 7.48 2.37
CA GLU A 56 -0.65 6.56 3.06
C GLU A 56 -0.46 5.26 2.27
N MET A 57 -1.55 4.70 1.72
CA MET A 57 -1.50 3.51 0.89
C MET A 57 -0.64 3.73 -0.36
N LEU A 58 -0.80 4.87 -1.03
CA LEU A 58 0.01 5.22 -2.21
C LEU A 58 1.49 5.23 -1.88
N SER A 59 1.87 5.94 -0.83
CA SER A 59 3.27 6.07 -0.43
C SER A 59 3.88 4.73 -0.02
N ARG A 60 3.19 3.98 0.82
CA ARG A 60 3.67 2.69 1.33
C ARG A 60 3.78 1.65 0.24
N ALA A 61 2.73 1.51 -0.57
CA ALA A 61 2.70 0.48 -1.61
C ALA A 61 3.73 0.76 -2.70
N PHE A 62 3.87 2.02 -3.11
CA PHE A 62 4.87 2.40 -4.10
C PHE A 62 6.29 2.11 -3.59
N SER A 63 6.61 2.55 -2.39
CA SER A 63 7.94 2.31 -1.80
C SER A 63 8.22 0.82 -1.65
N HIS A 64 7.23 0.08 -1.17
CA HIS A 64 7.38 -1.36 -0.91
C HIS A 64 7.63 -2.15 -2.20
N VAL A 65 6.87 -1.89 -3.26
CA VAL A 65 7.04 -2.61 -4.53
C VAL A 65 8.39 -2.29 -5.17
N CYS A 66 8.84 -1.03 -5.09
CA CYS A 66 10.14 -0.64 -5.62
C CYS A 66 11.29 -1.31 -4.85
N VAL A 67 11.21 -1.34 -3.52
CA VAL A 67 12.21 -2.03 -2.68
C VAL A 67 12.22 -3.53 -2.97
N ALA A 68 11.05 -4.14 -3.10
CA ALA A 68 10.94 -5.56 -3.40
C ALA A 68 11.57 -5.92 -4.76
N LEU A 69 11.38 -5.07 -5.77
CA LEU A 69 12.06 -5.24 -7.06
C LEU A 69 13.57 -5.08 -6.92
N TRP A 70 14.00 -4.04 -6.20
CA TRP A 70 15.43 -3.79 -5.97
C TRP A 70 16.11 -4.96 -5.26
N GLU A 71 15.42 -5.57 -4.31
CA GLU A 71 15.91 -6.73 -3.56
C GLU A 71 15.76 -8.05 -4.31
N LYS A 72 15.36 -7.99 -5.58
CA LYS A 72 15.19 -9.17 -6.46
C LYS A 72 14.18 -10.18 -5.92
N LYS A 73 13.11 -9.70 -5.28
CA LYS A 73 12.03 -10.57 -4.79
C LYS A 73 11.21 -11.19 -5.91
N PHE A 74 11.17 -10.53 -7.07
CA PHE A 74 10.56 -11.11 -8.27
C PHE A 74 11.57 -12.06 -8.94
N ASN A 75 11.12 -13.31 -9.17
CA ASN A 75 11.96 -14.31 -9.84
C ASN A 75 11.46 -14.54 -11.26
N PRO A 76 12.21 -14.08 -12.31
CA PRO A 76 11.79 -14.27 -13.70
C PRO A 76 11.62 -15.73 -14.11
N LYS A 77 12.27 -16.65 -13.41
CA LYS A 77 12.22 -18.07 -13.74
C LYS A 77 10.94 -18.78 -13.32
N HIS A 78 10.09 -18.14 -12.49
CA HIS A 78 8.84 -18.74 -12.00
C HIS A 78 7.68 -18.63 -12.97
N GLY A 79 7.87 -18.05 -14.16
CA GLY A 79 6.82 -17.92 -15.16
C GLY A 79 5.74 -16.90 -14.86
N SER A 80 5.84 -16.18 -13.75
CA SER A 80 4.90 -15.12 -13.41
C SER A 80 5.19 -13.85 -14.19
N ARG A 81 4.14 -13.07 -14.48
CA ARG A 81 4.29 -11.76 -15.09
C ARG A 81 4.69 -10.74 -14.03
N VAL A 82 5.54 -9.78 -14.41
CA VAL A 82 5.89 -8.67 -13.52
C VAL A 82 4.65 -7.92 -13.08
N TYR A 83 3.73 -7.64 -14.02
CA TYR A 83 2.49 -6.93 -13.73
C TYR A 83 1.66 -7.63 -12.65
N SER A 84 1.44 -8.92 -12.78
CA SER A 84 0.65 -9.69 -11.82
C SER A 84 1.31 -9.75 -10.46
N TRP A 85 2.62 -9.96 -10.43
CA TRP A 85 3.38 -9.98 -9.19
C TRP A 85 3.36 -8.64 -8.48
N ALA A 86 3.65 -7.57 -9.22
CA ALA A 86 3.67 -6.21 -8.66
C ALA A 86 2.28 -5.79 -8.17
N SER A 87 1.22 -6.11 -8.92
CA SER A 87 -0.15 -5.82 -8.49
C SER A 87 -0.48 -6.49 -7.17
N ARG A 88 -0.05 -7.73 -6.98
CA ARG A 88 -0.27 -8.46 -5.73
C ARG A 88 0.50 -7.84 -4.57
N VAL A 89 1.75 -7.46 -4.80
CA VAL A 89 2.58 -6.80 -3.78
C VAL A 89 1.95 -5.48 -3.35
N ILE A 90 1.53 -4.67 -4.32
CA ILE A 90 0.87 -3.38 -4.06
C ILE A 90 -0.43 -3.59 -3.27
N LEU A 91 -1.28 -4.49 -3.73
CA LEU A 91 -2.56 -4.77 -3.09
C LEU A 91 -2.37 -5.25 -1.64
N ASN A 92 -1.44 -6.16 -1.42
CA ASN A 92 -1.17 -6.67 -0.08
C ASN A 92 -0.73 -5.56 0.87
N GLU A 93 0.08 -4.62 0.40
CA GLU A 93 0.51 -3.49 1.21
C GLU A 93 -0.64 -2.54 1.53
N CYS A 94 -1.54 -2.31 0.56
CA CYS A 94 -2.75 -1.54 0.79
C CYS A 94 -3.63 -2.18 1.87
N LEU A 95 -3.83 -3.49 1.82
CA LEU A 95 -4.62 -4.21 2.83
C LEU A 95 -3.98 -4.15 4.21
N LYS A 96 -2.66 -4.21 4.30
CA LYS A 96 -1.94 -4.03 5.57
C LYS A 96 -2.16 -2.63 6.15
N ALA A 97 -2.14 -1.61 5.30
CA ALA A 97 -2.38 -0.23 5.74
C ALA A 97 -3.79 -0.08 6.32
N ILE A 98 -4.79 -0.69 5.68
CA ILE A 98 -6.17 -0.69 6.18
C ILE A 98 -6.26 -1.38 7.53
N GLU A 99 -5.67 -2.55 7.67
CA GLU A 99 -5.67 -3.30 8.94
C GLU A 99 -5.05 -2.49 10.07
N GLU A 100 -3.91 -1.86 9.81
CA GLU A 100 -3.24 -1.02 10.80
C GLU A 100 -4.08 0.19 11.18
N ASP A 101 -4.74 0.81 10.20
CA ASP A 101 -5.65 1.93 10.45
C ASP A 101 -6.83 1.51 11.32
N GLN A 102 -7.43 0.36 11.04
CA GLN A 102 -8.54 -0.18 11.83
C GLN A 102 -8.11 -0.47 13.27
N ARG A 103 -6.92 -1.04 13.47
CA ARG A 103 -6.38 -1.29 14.81
C ARG A 103 -6.12 0.02 15.56
N ARG A 104 -5.61 1.03 14.87
CA ARG A 104 -5.35 2.34 15.46
C ARG A 104 -6.65 3.01 15.92
N VAL A 105 -7.68 2.98 15.07
CA VAL A 105 -9.00 3.51 15.38
C VAL A 105 -9.63 2.79 16.56
N LYS A 106 -9.52 1.46 16.58
CA LYS A 106 -10.05 0.66 17.68
C LYS A 106 -9.34 0.97 19.00
N ARG A 107 -8.01 1.06 19.00
CA ARG A 107 -7.26 1.42 20.21
C ARG A 107 -7.63 2.79 20.72
N PHE A 108 -7.79 3.75 19.83
CA PHE A 108 -8.23 5.09 20.20
C PHE A 108 -9.62 5.06 20.83
N HIS A 109 -10.56 4.35 20.22
CA HIS A 109 -11.92 4.20 20.72
C HIS A 109 -11.94 3.53 22.10
N ASP A 110 -11.21 2.46 22.28
CA ASP A 110 -11.10 1.74 23.55
C ASP A 110 -10.51 2.63 24.64
N TYR A 111 -9.47 3.38 24.29
CA TYR A 111 -8.85 4.35 25.20
C TYR A 111 -9.86 5.45 25.62
N ALA A 112 -10.57 6.00 24.64
CA ALA A 112 -11.56 7.05 24.91
C ALA A 112 -12.70 6.55 25.80
N GLN A 113 -13.17 5.32 25.58
CA GLN A 113 -14.21 4.71 26.42
C GLN A 113 -13.72 4.49 27.84
N ALA A 114 -12.52 3.95 28.01
CA ALA A 114 -11.92 3.73 29.33
C ALA A 114 -11.75 5.05 30.07
N HIS A 115 -11.31 6.10 29.38
CA HIS A 115 -11.11 7.41 29.96
C HIS A 115 -12.45 8.05 30.40
N SER A 116 -13.50 7.92 29.58
CA SER A 116 -14.84 8.38 29.91
C SER A 116 -15.40 7.65 31.11
N LEU A 117 -15.17 6.34 31.20
CA LEU A 117 -15.63 5.53 32.32
C LEU A 117 -14.95 5.97 33.62
N VAL A 118 -13.64 6.19 33.59
CA VAL A 118 -12.88 6.66 34.75
C VAL A 118 -13.41 8.03 35.20
N ALA A 119 -13.64 8.95 34.28
CA ALA A 119 -14.17 10.27 34.60
C ALA A 119 -15.58 10.19 35.24
N ALA A 120 -16.44 9.31 34.71
CA ALA A 120 -17.78 9.10 35.26
C ALA A 120 -17.73 8.51 36.68
N VAL A 121 -16.86 7.56 36.92
CA VAL A 121 -16.66 6.97 38.25
C VAL A 121 -16.16 8.02 39.24
N GLU A 122 -15.25 8.87 38.83
CA GLU A 122 -14.72 9.96 39.68
C GLU A 122 -15.80 10.96 40.06
N VAL A 123 -16.67 11.32 39.13
CA VAL A 123 -17.81 12.22 39.40
C VAL A 123 -18.75 11.63 40.45
N VAL A 124 -19.12 10.35 40.30
CA VAL A 124 -20.00 9.68 41.28
C VAL A 124 -19.32 9.60 42.65
N LYS A 125 -18.04 9.33 42.69
CA LYS A 125 -17.26 9.25 43.93
C LYS A 125 -17.26 10.56 44.69
N ASN A 126 -17.17 11.68 43.97
CA ASN A 126 -17.15 13.00 44.60
C ASN A 126 -18.53 13.42 45.11
N ASP A 127 -19.63 12.83 44.64
CA ASP A 127 -20.99 13.11 45.07
C ASP A 127 -21.39 12.31 46.32
N ILE A 128 -20.62 11.38 46.75
CA ILE A 128 -20.80 10.61 47.96
C ILE A 128 -20.14 11.34 49.13
#